data_d5098ff91253da31dfc15d83fef32a34
#
_entry.id   d5098ff91253da31dfc15d83fef32a34
#
_cell.length_a   1.000
_cell.length_b   1.000
_cell.length_c   1.000
_cell.angle_alpha   90.00
_cell.angle_beta   90.00
_cell.angle_gamma   90.00
#
_symmetry.space_group_name_H-M   'P 1'
#
loop_
_entity.id
_entity.type
_entity.pdbx_description
1 polymer ?
#
loop_
_entity_poly.entity_id
_entity_poly.type
_entity_poly.pdbx_seq_one_letter_code
_entity_poly.pdbx_strand_id
1 'polypeptide(L)'
;MKHSINELYQMQSMPLDIKIRMTENRIRAWYNHYGGDVYCSFSGGKDSVVLRDIISKTTGVYDIPSVFCDTGLEYPEIKTFVKSCENVTIIRPKMTFRQVIEKYGYPVISKEVARRVQYAKKAIIEGREESHGDYKKLCGLAVDKNGQKSPYNCEKWKFLLYAPFNCSSECCTVMKKNPMKQYEKETGRVPIVATMASESRLRKEQWLIHGCNAFDSKRPRSQPMSFWTEQDVLQYIYTYKIPYAKDVYGDIYIDEKGKYKTTGAERTGCVFCMFGCHLEKEPNRFQKLAVTHPKLYNYCINGGNDDSGVWMPDNKGLGLGKVLDYIGVNYRRN
;
A
#
# COMPACT_ATOMS: atom_id res chain seq x y z
N MET A 1 -3.98 25.05 3.13
CA MET A 1 -4.82 23.88 2.79
C MET A 1 -6.03 24.38 2.04
N LYS A 2 -6.41 23.71 0.94
CA LYS A 2 -7.59 24.12 0.13
C LYS A 2 -8.92 23.63 0.76
N HIS A 3 -8.86 22.63 1.64
CA HIS A 3 -10.03 21.99 2.25
C HIS A 3 -9.88 21.88 3.77
N SER A 4 -11.01 21.85 4.49
CA SER A 4 -11.06 21.70 5.93
C SER A 4 -11.35 20.25 6.35
N ILE A 5 -11.02 19.92 7.59
CA ILE A 5 -11.34 18.61 8.15
C ILE A 5 -12.86 18.42 8.31
N ASN A 6 -13.59 19.51 8.57
CA ASN A 6 -15.04 19.47 8.73
C ASN A 6 -15.73 19.14 7.40
N GLU A 7 -15.25 19.69 6.27
CA GLU A 7 -15.75 19.31 4.94
C GLU A 7 -15.55 17.80 4.69
N LEU A 8 -14.38 17.25 5.05
CA LEU A 8 -14.15 15.82 4.90
C LEU A 8 -15.14 15.00 5.72
N TYR A 9 -15.35 15.34 6.98
CA TYR A 9 -16.27 14.62 7.85
C TYR A 9 -17.72 14.74 7.38
N GLN A 10 -18.13 15.92 6.92
CA GLN A 10 -19.43 16.13 6.30
C GLN A 10 -19.63 15.24 5.07
N MET A 11 -18.65 15.18 4.18
CA MET A 11 -18.70 14.28 3.02
C MET A 11 -18.71 12.79 3.42
N GLN A 12 -17.98 12.42 4.47
CA GLN A 12 -17.96 11.05 5.00
C GLN A 12 -19.27 10.62 5.64
N SER A 13 -20.06 11.56 6.16
CA SER A 13 -21.37 11.29 6.78
C SER A 13 -22.54 11.23 5.78
N MET A 14 -22.31 11.58 4.51
CA MET A 14 -23.35 11.52 3.48
C MET A 14 -23.83 10.08 3.22
N PRO A 15 -25.10 9.90 2.84
CA PRO A 15 -25.61 8.61 2.37
C PRO A 15 -24.84 8.06 1.17
N LEU A 16 -24.84 6.73 1.01
CA LEU A 16 -24.06 6.06 -0.04
C LEU A 16 -24.42 6.51 -1.45
N ASP A 17 -25.69 6.69 -1.75
CA ASP A 17 -26.18 7.16 -3.06
C ASP A 17 -25.66 8.56 -3.41
N ILE A 18 -25.59 9.46 -2.44
CA ILE A 18 -25.00 10.80 -2.60
C ILE A 18 -23.50 10.67 -2.85
N LYS A 19 -22.80 9.81 -2.11
CA LYS A 19 -21.36 9.57 -2.31
C LYS A 19 -21.07 9.01 -3.71
N ILE A 20 -21.91 8.12 -4.22
CA ILE A 20 -21.80 7.59 -5.60
C ILE A 20 -21.88 8.73 -6.61
N ARG A 21 -22.93 9.56 -6.56
CA ARG A 21 -23.10 10.71 -7.48
C ARG A 21 -21.94 11.70 -7.39
N MET A 22 -21.46 11.97 -6.18
CA MET A 22 -20.28 12.83 -5.96
C MET A 22 -19.02 12.21 -6.60
N THR A 23 -18.86 10.90 -6.53
CA THR A 23 -17.75 10.16 -7.13
C THR A 23 -17.82 10.20 -8.66
N GLU A 24 -18.98 9.94 -9.25
CA GLU A 24 -19.23 10.05 -10.70
C GLU A 24 -18.90 11.45 -11.23
N ASN A 25 -19.34 12.50 -10.54
CA ASN A 25 -19.04 13.89 -10.93
C ASN A 25 -17.52 14.17 -10.95
N ARG A 26 -16.76 13.63 -10.00
CA ARG A 26 -15.30 13.77 -9.94
C ARG A 26 -14.59 12.98 -11.03
N ILE A 27 -15.09 11.79 -11.33
CA ILE A 27 -14.59 10.97 -12.46
C ILE A 27 -14.83 11.70 -13.76
N ARG A 28 -16.04 12.22 -14.00
CA ARG A 28 -16.39 12.98 -15.21
C ARG A 28 -15.55 14.24 -15.36
N ALA A 29 -15.36 15.00 -14.28
CA ALA A 29 -14.51 16.19 -14.29
C ALA A 29 -13.05 15.85 -14.63
N TRP A 30 -12.54 14.74 -14.12
CA TRP A 30 -11.19 14.27 -14.42
C TRP A 30 -11.06 13.80 -15.86
N TYR A 31 -12.00 12.99 -16.34
CA TYR A 31 -12.07 12.51 -17.70
C TYR A 31 -12.10 13.65 -18.73
N ASN A 32 -13.00 14.62 -18.53
CA ASN A 32 -13.15 15.75 -19.43
C ASN A 32 -11.90 16.65 -19.45
N HIS A 33 -11.27 16.86 -18.28
CA HIS A 33 -10.06 17.68 -18.18
C HIS A 33 -8.89 17.12 -18.97
N TYR A 34 -8.76 15.80 -19.04
CA TYR A 34 -7.69 15.13 -19.79
C TYR A 34 -8.15 14.56 -21.14
N GLY A 35 -9.29 14.97 -21.65
CA GLY A 35 -9.78 14.52 -22.96
C GLY A 35 -9.95 13.02 -23.11
N GLY A 36 -10.18 12.30 -21.99
CA GLY A 36 -10.29 10.83 -21.98
C GLY A 36 -8.97 10.10 -21.73
N ASP A 37 -7.82 10.78 -21.73
CA ASP A 37 -6.51 10.16 -21.45
C ASP A 37 -6.30 9.86 -19.97
N VAL A 38 -7.14 8.96 -19.46
CA VAL A 38 -7.15 8.52 -18.07
C VAL A 38 -7.11 6.99 -17.97
N TYR A 39 -6.79 6.44 -16.81
CA TYR A 39 -6.87 5.02 -16.53
C TYR A 39 -7.28 4.75 -15.08
N CYS A 40 -7.94 3.61 -14.84
CA CYS A 40 -8.24 3.11 -13.50
C CYS A 40 -7.04 2.33 -12.96
N SER A 41 -6.42 2.78 -11.86
CA SER A 41 -5.40 2.00 -11.15
C SER A 41 -6.08 0.87 -10.38
N PHE A 42 -6.06 -0.32 -10.94
CA PHE A 42 -6.78 -1.49 -10.49
C PHE A 42 -5.83 -2.43 -9.73
N SER A 43 -6.14 -2.73 -8.47
CA SER A 43 -5.34 -3.65 -7.64
C SER A 43 -6.00 -5.01 -7.43
N GLY A 44 -7.22 -5.23 -7.91
CA GLY A 44 -8.04 -6.39 -7.60
C GLY A 44 -8.61 -6.39 -6.18
N GLY A 45 -8.21 -5.42 -5.33
CA GLY A 45 -8.77 -5.22 -4.01
C GLY A 45 -10.14 -4.55 -4.04
N LYS A 46 -10.96 -4.78 -3.01
CA LYS A 46 -12.35 -4.35 -2.91
C LYS A 46 -12.58 -2.87 -3.27
N ASP A 47 -11.70 -1.98 -2.82
CA ASP A 47 -11.83 -0.53 -3.06
C ASP A 47 -11.68 -0.20 -4.55
N SER A 48 -10.70 -0.84 -5.23
CA SER A 48 -10.47 -0.65 -6.66
C SER A 48 -11.52 -1.34 -7.54
N VAL A 49 -12.14 -2.39 -7.03
CA VAL A 49 -13.28 -3.06 -7.69
C VAL A 49 -14.50 -2.14 -7.71
N VAL A 50 -14.82 -1.51 -6.56
CA VAL A 50 -15.91 -0.53 -6.47
C VAL A 50 -15.63 0.67 -7.38
N LEU A 51 -14.42 1.22 -7.36
CA LEU A 51 -14.06 2.33 -8.25
C LEU A 51 -14.26 1.96 -9.72
N ARG A 52 -13.79 0.78 -10.13
CA ARG A 52 -13.92 0.29 -11.51
C ARG A 52 -15.38 0.15 -11.92
N ASP A 53 -16.22 -0.38 -11.06
CA ASP A 53 -17.66 -0.51 -11.30
C ASP A 53 -18.36 0.84 -11.41
N ILE A 54 -18.03 1.82 -10.55
CA ILE A 54 -18.55 3.19 -10.65
C ILE A 54 -18.11 3.83 -11.97
N ILE A 55 -16.84 3.69 -12.36
CA ILE A 55 -16.33 4.21 -13.64
C ILE A 55 -17.16 3.66 -14.81
N SER A 56 -17.41 2.36 -14.85
CA SER A 56 -18.16 1.72 -15.94
C SER A 56 -19.63 2.17 -16.04
N LYS A 57 -20.19 2.69 -14.95
CA LYS A 57 -21.57 3.19 -14.87
C LYS A 57 -21.66 4.72 -15.03
N THR A 58 -20.54 5.42 -15.03
CA THR A 58 -20.53 6.89 -15.11
C THR A 58 -20.90 7.35 -16.52
N THR A 59 -22.03 8.00 -16.69
CA THR A 59 -22.48 8.54 -17.99
C THR A 59 -21.51 9.58 -18.53
N GLY A 60 -21.19 9.50 -19.82
CA GLY A 60 -20.29 10.43 -20.51
C GLY A 60 -18.80 10.10 -20.28
N VAL A 61 -18.49 8.92 -19.79
CA VAL A 61 -17.14 8.40 -19.60
C VAL A 61 -17.05 7.04 -20.33
N TYR A 62 -16.09 6.89 -21.22
CA TYR A 62 -15.96 5.73 -22.09
C TYR A 62 -14.52 5.23 -22.14
N ASP A 63 -14.35 3.94 -22.38
CA ASP A 63 -13.06 3.27 -22.70
C ASP A 63 -11.91 3.56 -21.75
N ILE A 64 -12.20 3.71 -20.44
CA ILE A 64 -11.17 3.84 -19.43
C ILE A 64 -10.55 2.47 -19.17
N PRO A 65 -9.27 2.22 -19.55
CA PRO A 65 -8.60 0.97 -19.25
C PRO A 65 -8.33 0.84 -17.76
N SER A 66 -8.44 -0.37 -17.24
CA SER A 66 -7.95 -0.74 -15.92
C SER A 66 -6.51 -1.21 -16.02
N VAL A 67 -5.62 -0.74 -15.14
CA VAL A 67 -4.21 -1.12 -15.15
C VAL A 67 -3.85 -1.79 -13.83
N PHE A 68 -3.45 -3.07 -13.92
CA PHE A 68 -3.02 -3.90 -12.81
C PHE A 68 -1.50 -4.08 -12.85
N CYS A 69 -0.82 -3.75 -11.75
CA CYS A 69 0.61 -4.03 -11.59
C CYS A 69 0.78 -5.38 -10.89
N ASP A 70 1.07 -6.44 -11.68
CA ASP A 70 1.40 -7.77 -11.16
C ASP A 70 2.81 -7.76 -10.56
N THR A 71 2.90 -7.55 -9.26
CA THR A 71 4.19 -7.51 -8.55
C THR A 71 4.69 -8.91 -8.16
N GLY A 72 3.86 -9.94 -8.29
CA GLY A 72 4.12 -11.26 -7.73
C GLY A 72 3.91 -11.35 -6.21
N LEU A 73 3.45 -10.26 -5.58
CA LEU A 73 3.22 -10.15 -4.14
C LEU A 73 1.73 -10.10 -3.77
N GLU A 74 0.85 -10.21 -4.74
CA GLU A 74 -0.59 -10.32 -4.54
C GLU A 74 -0.95 -11.78 -4.20
N TYR A 75 -2.05 -11.97 -3.47
CA TYR A 75 -2.64 -13.29 -3.28
C TYR A 75 -2.98 -13.92 -4.65
N PRO A 76 -2.74 -15.23 -4.85
CA PRO A 76 -3.04 -15.91 -6.11
C PRO A 76 -4.48 -15.69 -6.59
N GLU A 77 -5.43 -15.70 -5.66
CA GLU A 77 -6.87 -15.51 -5.92
C GLU A 77 -7.17 -14.09 -6.42
N ILE A 78 -6.48 -13.08 -5.90
CA ILE A 78 -6.56 -11.71 -6.44
C ILE A 78 -6.11 -11.68 -7.90
N LYS A 79 -5.01 -12.36 -8.22
CA LYS A 79 -4.51 -12.44 -9.61
C LYS A 79 -5.48 -13.20 -10.51
N THR A 80 -6.08 -14.28 -10.02
CA THR A 80 -7.11 -15.04 -10.74
C THR A 80 -8.33 -14.16 -11.01
N PHE A 81 -8.83 -13.45 -10.01
CA PHE A 81 -9.93 -12.51 -10.15
C PHE A 81 -9.62 -11.39 -11.16
N VAL A 82 -8.44 -10.78 -11.08
CA VAL A 82 -8.05 -9.73 -12.03
C VAL A 82 -8.01 -10.24 -13.47
N LYS A 83 -7.53 -11.47 -13.69
CA LYS A 83 -7.49 -12.08 -15.01
C LYS A 83 -8.88 -12.41 -15.57
N SER A 84 -9.88 -12.61 -14.73
CA SER A 84 -11.28 -12.79 -15.16
C SER A 84 -12.00 -11.47 -15.49
N CYS A 85 -11.38 -10.33 -15.17
CA CYS A 85 -11.94 -9.03 -15.49
C CYS A 85 -11.59 -8.61 -16.92
N GLU A 86 -12.55 -8.04 -17.65
CA GLU A 86 -12.35 -7.48 -18.98
C GLU A 86 -11.61 -6.12 -18.93
N ASN A 87 -11.04 -5.70 -20.05
CA ASN A 87 -10.34 -4.41 -20.21
C ASN A 87 -9.31 -4.12 -19.11
N VAL A 88 -8.46 -5.11 -18.78
CA VAL A 88 -7.37 -4.98 -17.81
C VAL A 88 -6.02 -5.12 -18.50
N THR A 89 -5.24 -4.06 -18.49
CA THR A 89 -3.82 -4.09 -18.88
C THR A 89 -2.98 -4.55 -17.70
N ILE A 90 -2.22 -5.64 -17.88
CA ILE A 90 -1.33 -6.16 -16.86
C ILE A 90 0.09 -5.69 -17.14
N ILE A 91 0.66 -4.94 -16.20
CA ILE A 91 2.05 -4.50 -16.23
C ILE A 91 2.86 -5.18 -15.12
N ARG A 92 4.19 -5.22 -15.26
CA ARG A 92 5.07 -5.88 -14.29
C ARG A 92 6.26 -5.01 -13.93
N PRO A 93 6.78 -5.11 -12.70
CA PRO A 93 8.03 -4.48 -12.32
C PRO A 93 9.21 -5.14 -13.06
N LYS A 94 10.28 -4.36 -13.30
CA LYS A 94 11.54 -4.85 -13.90
C LYS A 94 12.35 -5.78 -13.00
N MET A 95 12.04 -5.79 -11.70
CA MET A 95 12.72 -6.60 -10.68
C MET A 95 11.71 -7.42 -9.92
N THR A 96 12.05 -8.64 -9.55
CA THR A 96 11.30 -9.45 -8.59
C THR A 96 11.52 -8.95 -7.17
N PHE A 97 10.64 -9.30 -6.23
CA PHE A 97 10.81 -8.93 -4.83
C PHE A 97 12.11 -9.48 -4.22
N ARG A 98 12.51 -10.69 -4.61
CA ARG A 98 13.80 -11.27 -4.26
C ARG A 98 14.95 -10.36 -4.68
N GLN A 99 15.01 -9.96 -5.93
CA GLN A 99 16.05 -9.05 -6.44
C GLN A 99 16.01 -7.67 -5.75
N VAL A 100 14.83 -7.20 -5.34
CA VAL A 100 14.70 -5.97 -4.55
C VAL A 100 15.32 -6.12 -3.17
N ILE A 101 15.10 -7.25 -2.48
CA ILE A 101 15.74 -7.52 -1.19
C ILE A 101 17.26 -7.62 -1.35
N GLU A 102 17.73 -8.41 -2.32
CA GLU A 102 19.17 -8.60 -2.61
C GLU A 102 19.87 -7.25 -2.88
N LYS A 103 19.23 -6.37 -3.63
CA LYS A 103 19.81 -5.08 -4.02
C LYS A 103 19.70 -4.00 -2.96
N TYR A 104 18.55 -3.91 -2.27
CA TYR A 104 18.23 -2.76 -1.40
C TYR A 104 18.04 -3.13 0.07
N GLY A 105 17.70 -4.40 0.37
CA GLY A 105 17.42 -4.87 1.70
C GLY A 105 15.93 -5.04 2.01
N TYR A 106 15.66 -5.49 3.22
CA TYR A 106 14.33 -5.88 3.69
C TYR A 106 13.44 -4.69 4.07
N PRO A 107 12.12 -4.72 3.78
CA PRO A 107 11.17 -3.68 4.15
C PRO A 107 10.65 -3.87 5.58
N VAL A 108 11.40 -3.44 6.59
CA VAL A 108 11.11 -3.67 8.01
C VAL A 108 10.42 -2.48 8.69
N ILE A 109 9.62 -2.75 9.72
CA ILE A 109 9.00 -1.79 10.64
C ILE A 109 8.03 -0.82 9.93
N SER A 110 8.57 0.19 9.25
CA SER A 110 7.82 1.17 8.47
C SER A 110 8.69 1.71 7.33
N LYS A 111 8.06 2.30 6.32
CA LYS A 111 8.80 2.92 5.21
C LYS A 111 9.77 3.99 5.70
N GLU A 112 9.36 4.76 6.70
CA GLU A 112 10.17 5.82 7.27
C GLU A 112 11.37 5.26 8.04
N VAL A 113 11.15 4.30 8.93
CA VAL A 113 12.22 3.66 9.70
C VAL A 113 13.19 2.93 8.78
N ALA A 114 12.71 2.09 7.85
CA ALA A 114 13.57 1.37 6.92
C ALA A 114 14.43 2.32 6.08
N ARG A 115 13.85 3.42 5.58
CA ARG A 115 14.60 4.47 4.88
C ARG A 115 15.66 5.12 5.78
N ARG A 116 15.30 5.49 7.00
CA ARG A 116 16.25 6.08 7.95
C ARG A 116 17.43 5.16 8.25
N VAL A 117 17.15 3.87 8.48
CA VAL A 117 18.22 2.87 8.69
C VAL A 117 19.13 2.79 7.49
N GLN A 118 18.56 2.74 6.27
CA GLN A 118 19.33 2.69 5.03
C GLN A 118 20.27 3.89 4.90
N TYR A 119 19.76 5.11 5.08
CA TYR A 119 20.57 6.33 4.96
C TYR A 119 21.55 6.51 6.12
N ALA A 120 21.19 6.08 7.33
CA ALA A 120 22.09 6.12 8.48
C ALA A 120 23.26 5.15 8.32
N LYS A 121 23.04 3.90 7.87
CA LYS A 121 24.11 2.95 7.51
C LYS A 121 25.05 3.54 6.44
N LYS A 122 24.47 4.14 5.40
CA LYS A 122 25.26 4.81 4.36
C LYS A 122 26.10 5.95 4.92
N ALA A 123 25.52 6.79 5.79
CA ALA A 123 26.24 7.90 6.43
C ALA A 123 27.40 7.42 7.30
N ILE A 124 27.26 6.30 8.02
CA ILE A 124 28.34 5.67 8.79
C ILE A 124 29.49 5.25 7.86
N ILE A 125 29.18 4.55 6.76
CA ILE A 125 30.20 4.13 5.79
C ILE A 125 30.95 5.31 5.18
N GLU A 126 30.27 6.46 5.01
CA GLU A 126 30.82 7.68 4.44
C GLU A 126 31.48 8.60 5.51
N GLY A 127 31.52 8.21 6.79
CA GLY A 127 32.12 8.99 7.89
C GLY A 127 31.42 10.33 8.17
N ARG A 128 30.13 10.43 7.90
CA ARG A 128 29.34 11.67 8.05
C ARG A 128 28.08 11.48 8.92
N GLU A 129 28.08 10.48 9.77
CA GLU A 129 26.94 10.13 10.62
C GLU A 129 26.53 11.26 11.56
N GLU A 130 27.51 11.97 12.16
CA GLU A 130 27.23 13.05 13.10
C GLU A 130 26.52 14.26 12.48
N SER A 131 26.67 14.47 11.18
CA SER A 131 25.99 15.55 10.45
C SER A 131 24.66 15.12 9.85
N HIS A 132 24.43 13.79 9.69
CA HIS A 132 23.31 13.26 8.92
C HIS A 132 22.00 13.22 9.70
N GLY A 133 20.96 13.89 9.19
CA GLY A 133 19.66 14.02 9.87
C GLY A 133 18.92 12.71 10.15
N ASP A 134 18.99 11.70 9.27
CA ASP A 134 18.35 10.40 9.52
C ASP A 134 19.10 9.59 10.58
N TYR A 135 20.44 9.69 10.65
CA TYR A 135 21.23 9.10 11.74
C TYR A 135 20.87 9.73 13.09
N LYS A 136 20.87 11.07 13.16
CA LYS A 136 20.45 11.80 14.38
C LYS A 136 19.06 11.38 14.84
N LYS A 137 18.07 11.29 13.95
CA LYS A 137 16.73 10.87 14.30
C LYS A 137 16.66 9.41 14.78
N LEU A 138 17.42 8.53 14.15
CA LEU A 138 17.49 7.11 14.53
C LEU A 138 18.21 6.91 15.87
N CYS A 139 19.19 7.76 16.19
CA CYS A 139 19.92 7.74 17.46
C CYS A 139 19.27 8.56 18.58
N GLY A 140 18.14 9.24 18.32
CA GLY A 140 17.47 10.08 19.31
C GLY A 140 18.14 11.44 19.55
N LEU A 141 19.06 11.84 18.67
CA LEU A 141 19.88 13.05 18.78
C LEU A 141 19.30 14.27 18.05
N ALA A 142 18.23 14.08 17.26
CA ALA A 142 17.64 15.20 16.54
C ALA A 142 16.84 16.09 17.47
N VAL A 143 17.00 17.40 17.29
CA VAL A 143 16.27 18.45 18.02
C VAL A 143 15.39 19.23 17.05
N ASP A 144 14.34 19.86 17.57
CA ASP A 144 13.49 20.79 16.84
C ASP A 144 14.11 22.20 16.78
N LYS A 145 13.39 23.16 16.18
CA LYS A 145 13.82 24.55 16.06
C LYS A 145 13.98 25.29 17.41
N ASN A 146 13.43 24.74 18.48
CA ASN A 146 13.53 25.30 19.85
C ASN A 146 14.60 24.58 20.70
N GLY A 147 15.40 23.66 20.11
CA GLY A 147 16.39 22.86 20.79
C GLY A 147 15.82 21.68 21.60
N GLN A 148 14.54 21.44 21.55
CA GLN A 148 13.90 20.31 22.23
C GLN A 148 14.02 19.02 21.42
N LYS A 149 13.95 17.86 22.10
CA LYS A 149 14.01 16.56 21.45
C LYS A 149 12.92 16.44 20.36
N SER A 150 13.35 16.17 19.14
CA SER A 150 12.45 16.09 18.01
C SER A 150 11.43 14.94 18.18
N PRO A 151 10.11 15.17 17.93
CA PRO A 151 9.10 14.12 17.95
C PRO A 151 9.28 13.08 16.84
N TYR A 152 10.14 13.36 15.86
CA TYR A 152 10.50 12.44 14.79
C TYR A 152 11.64 11.49 15.14
N ASN A 153 12.20 11.57 16.36
CA ASN A 153 13.17 10.61 16.84
C ASN A 153 12.54 9.20 16.94
N CYS A 154 13.32 8.17 16.58
CA CYS A 154 12.88 6.79 16.58
C CYS A 154 13.95 5.83 17.12
N GLU A 155 14.59 6.25 18.20
CA GLU A 155 15.72 5.58 18.86
C GLU A 155 15.48 4.13 19.27
N LYS A 156 14.22 3.76 19.52
CA LYS A 156 13.85 2.36 19.77
C LYS A 156 14.23 1.41 18.63
N TRP A 157 14.44 1.94 17.43
CA TRP A 157 14.85 1.18 16.24
C TRP A 157 16.35 1.32 15.92
N LYS A 158 17.13 1.94 16.79
CA LYS A 158 18.58 2.13 16.62
C LYS A 158 19.33 0.81 16.43
N PHE A 159 18.88 -0.27 17.07
CA PHE A 159 19.48 -1.59 16.96
C PHE A 159 19.54 -2.12 15.52
N LEU A 160 18.67 -1.65 14.62
CA LEU A 160 18.69 -2.02 13.20
C LEU A 160 19.94 -1.50 12.44
N LEU A 161 20.70 -0.57 13.02
CA LEU A 161 22.01 -0.18 12.47
C LEU A 161 23.00 -1.34 12.47
N TYR A 162 22.90 -2.22 13.47
CA TYR A 162 23.79 -3.37 13.68
C TYR A 162 23.18 -4.68 13.15
N ALA A 163 22.02 -4.59 12.48
CA ALA A 163 21.38 -5.77 11.92
C ALA A 163 22.25 -6.42 10.84
N PRO A 164 22.36 -7.77 10.82
CA PRO A 164 23.11 -8.51 9.80
C PRO A 164 22.39 -8.56 8.45
N PHE A 165 21.55 -7.57 8.17
CA PHE A 165 20.83 -7.38 6.91
C PHE A 165 20.65 -5.89 6.61
N ASN A 166 20.43 -5.57 5.35
CA ASN A 166 20.09 -4.22 4.95
C ASN A 166 18.57 -3.98 5.06
N CYS A 167 18.21 -2.73 5.41
CA CYS A 167 16.83 -2.27 5.47
C CYS A 167 16.55 -1.28 4.35
N SER A 168 15.38 -1.33 3.74
CA SER A 168 15.02 -0.40 2.66
C SER A 168 13.52 -0.19 2.53
N SER A 169 13.11 0.97 2.06
CA SER A 169 11.73 1.27 1.66
C SER A 169 11.50 1.18 0.14
N GLU A 170 12.51 0.78 -0.62
CA GLU A 170 12.50 0.82 -2.10
C GLU A 170 11.53 -0.18 -2.74
N CYS A 171 11.12 -1.25 -2.04
CA CYS A 171 10.21 -2.24 -2.58
C CYS A 171 8.94 -1.61 -3.21
N CYS A 172 8.30 -0.65 -2.53
CA CYS A 172 7.10 0.00 -3.07
C CYS A 172 7.41 0.90 -4.27
N THR A 173 8.59 1.50 -4.32
CA THR A 173 9.03 2.32 -5.45
C THR A 173 9.29 1.44 -6.67
N VAL A 174 10.10 0.40 -6.51
CA VAL A 174 10.50 -0.49 -7.59
C VAL A 174 9.34 -1.35 -8.08
N MET A 175 8.57 -1.95 -7.16
CA MET A 175 7.56 -2.94 -7.49
C MET A 175 6.23 -2.34 -7.95
N LYS A 176 5.87 -1.13 -7.48
CA LYS A 176 4.55 -0.53 -7.77
C LYS A 176 4.64 0.81 -8.47
N LYS A 177 5.43 1.76 -7.91
CA LYS A 177 5.42 3.13 -8.43
C LYS A 177 6.10 3.27 -9.79
N ASN A 178 7.25 2.61 -9.98
CA ASN A 178 8.00 2.72 -11.23
C ASN A 178 7.27 2.09 -12.43
N PRO A 179 6.68 0.88 -12.35
CA PRO A 179 5.87 0.34 -13.43
C PRO A 179 4.70 1.25 -13.83
N MET A 180 3.99 1.80 -12.84
CA MET A 180 2.88 2.72 -13.11
C MET A 180 3.37 4.02 -13.77
N LYS A 181 4.49 4.60 -13.30
CA LYS A 181 5.11 5.77 -13.95
C LYS A 181 5.55 5.49 -15.38
N GLN A 182 6.06 4.29 -15.64
CA GLN A 182 6.45 3.88 -16.98
C GLN A 182 5.23 3.81 -17.90
N TYR A 183 4.14 3.19 -17.44
CA TYR A 183 2.87 3.16 -18.16
C TYR A 183 2.33 4.57 -18.44
N GLU A 184 2.31 5.45 -17.42
CA GLU A 184 1.89 6.85 -17.57
C GLU A 184 2.73 7.59 -18.61
N LYS A 185 4.06 7.37 -18.62
CA LYS A 185 4.97 7.98 -19.60
C LYS A 185 4.74 7.47 -21.03
N GLU A 186 4.48 6.18 -21.18
CA GLU A 186 4.30 5.53 -22.50
C GLU A 186 2.95 5.86 -23.13
N THR A 187 1.91 6.02 -22.30
CA THR A 187 0.54 6.22 -22.79
C THR A 187 0.03 7.65 -22.70
N GLY A 188 0.72 8.53 -21.95
CA GLY A 188 0.22 9.86 -21.62
C GLY A 188 -0.94 9.89 -20.63
N ARG A 189 -1.47 8.73 -20.21
CA ARG A 189 -2.66 8.61 -19.37
C ARG A 189 -2.38 8.98 -17.93
N VAL A 190 -3.39 9.57 -17.26
CA VAL A 190 -3.33 9.96 -15.86
C VAL A 190 -4.24 9.09 -14.97
N PRO A 191 -3.83 8.79 -13.72
CA PRO A 191 -4.50 7.80 -12.88
C PRO A 191 -5.79 8.30 -12.23
N ILE A 192 -6.75 7.37 -12.12
CA ILE A 192 -7.86 7.41 -11.17
C ILE A 192 -7.60 6.29 -10.15
N VAL A 193 -7.54 6.61 -8.86
CA VAL A 193 -7.14 5.65 -7.80
C VAL A 193 -8.17 5.58 -6.68
N ALA A 194 -8.44 4.38 -6.17
CA ALA A 194 -9.41 4.09 -5.13
C ALA A 194 -8.83 4.28 -3.71
N THR A 195 -8.18 5.41 -3.43
CA THR A 195 -7.61 5.65 -2.11
C THR A 195 -8.51 6.53 -1.26
N MET A 196 -8.68 6.17 0.01
CA MET A 196 -9.55 6.87 0.95
C MET A 196 -8.73 7.64 2.01
N ALA A 197 -9.20 8.84 2.39
CA ALA A 197 -8.58 9.66 3.44
C ALA A 197 -8.64 8.98 4.82
N SER A 198 -9.65 8.12 5.05
CA SER A 198 -9.82 7.34 6.28
C SER A 198 -8.73 6.31 6.54
N GLU A 199 -7.97 5.88 5.52
CA GLU A 199 -7.00 4.80 5.64
C GLU A 199 -5.68 5.21 6.32
N SER A 200 -5.31 6.49 6.29
CA SER A 200 -4.10 6.96 6.97
C SER A 200 -4.06 8.49 7.11
N ARG A 201 -3.29 8.95 8.12
CA ARG A 201 -3.04 10.37 8.34
C ARG A 201 -2.47 11.07 7.09
N LEU A 202 -1.50 10.46 6.40
CA LEU A 202 -0.89 11.03 5.20
C LEU A 202 -1.90 11.21 4.06
N ARG A 203 -2.85 10.25 3.89
CA ARG A 203 -3.90 10.37 2.87
C ARG A 203 -4.90 11.47 3.22
N LYS A 204 -5.23 11.61 4.51
CA LYS A 204 -6.05 12.72 5.01
C LYS A 204 -5.39 14.07 4.74
N GLU A 205 -4.11 14.22 5.08
CA GLU A 205 -3.33 15.44 4.82
C GLU A 205 -3.28 15.77 3.31
N GLN A 206 -3.08 14.77 2.45
CA GLN A 206 -3.12 14.95 1.00
C GLN A 206 -4.50 15.43 0.50
N TRP A 207 -5.58 14.89 1.04
CA TRP A 207 -6.91 15.35 0.72
C TRP A 207 -7.15 16.80 1.14
N LEU A 208 -6.71 17.20 2.34
CA LEU A 208 -6.82 18.59 2.83
C LEU A 208 -6.06 19.59 1.92
N ILE A 209 -5.01 19.14 1.26
CA ILE A 209 -4.21 19.98 0.35
C ILE A 209 -4.84 20.05 -1.05
N HIS A 210 -5.26 18.92 -1.62
CA HIS A 210 -5.60 18.79 -3.04
C HIS A 210 -7.07 18.49 -3.32
N GLY A 211 -7.84 18.04 -2.33
CA GLY A 211 -9.17 17.49 -2.54
C GLY A 211 -9.14 16.13 -3.25
N CYS A 212 -10.21 15.84 -4.00
CA CYS A 212 -10.35 14.57 -4.71
C CYS A 212 -9.55 14.53 -6.03
N ASN A 213 -9.48 15.63 -6.76
CA ASN A 213 -8.81 15.74 -8.05
C ASN A 213 -7.63 16.71 -7.92
N ALA A 214 -6.41 16.18 -7.95
CA ALA A 214 -5.18 16.95 -7.81
C ALA A 214 -4.66 17.37 -9.19
N PHE A 215 -5.35 18.30 -9.87
CA PHE A 215 -4.99 18.78 -11.21
C PHE A 215 -3.63 19.49 -11.23
N ASP A 216 -3.35 20.36 -10.24
CA ASP A 216 -2.16 21.22 -10.17
C ASP A 216 -0.95 20.53 -9.52
N SER A 217 -0.98 19.23 -9.30
CA SER A 217 0.14 18.53 -8.67
C SER A 217 1.21 18.18 -9.70
N LYS A 218 2.48 18.08 -9.27
CA LYS A 218 3.59 17.61 -10.14
C LYS A 218 3.32 16.22 -10.74
N ARG A 219 2.45 15.44 -10.14
CA ARG A 219 1.95 14.18 -10.65
C ARG A 219 0.44 14.15 -10.43
N PRO A 220 -0.33 14.62 -11.40
CA PRO A 220 -1.78 14.68 -11.32
C PRO A 220 -2.39 13.31 -11.02
N ARG A 221 -3.43 13.28 -10.22
CA ARG A 221 -4.18 12.06 -9.91
C ARG A 221 -5.58 12.38 -9.41
N SER A 222 -6.54 11.57 -9.78
CA SER A 222 -7.88 11.60 -9.21
C SER A 222 -8.02 10.56 -8.12
N GLN A 223 -8.61 10.95 -7.00
CA GLN A 223 -8.98 10.10 -5.87
C GLN A 223 -10.48 10.31 -5.57
N PRO A 224 -11.37 9.92 -6.50
CA PRO A 224 -12.77 10.30 -6.46
C PRO A 224 -13.53 9.71 -5.27
N MET A 225 -12.99 8.63 -4.67
CA MET A 225 -13.50 7.98 -3.46
C MET A 225 -12.78 8.41 -2.18
N SER A 226 -12.00 9.49 -2.19
CA SER A 226 -11.17 9.86 -1.03
C SER A 226 -11.96 10.17 0.25
N PHE A 227 -13.22 10.55 0.14
CA PHE A 227 -14.14 10.77 1.27
C PHE A 227 -14.97 9.53 1.66
N TRP A 228 -14.77 8.39 1.00
CA TRP A 228 -15.40 7.12 1.38
C TRP A 228 -14.73 6.52 2.62
N THR A 229 -15.47 5.62 3.26
CA THR A 229 -15.01 4.75 4.34
C THR A 229 -15.04 3.29 3.89
N GLU A 230 -14.42 2.42 4.65
CA GLU A 230 -14.49 0.97 4.38
C GLU A 230 -15.94 0.46 4.42
N GLN A 231 -16.76 1.01 5.30
CA GLN A 231 -18.19 0.66 5.40
C GLN A 231 -18.92 0.98 4.10
N ASP A 232 -18.64 2.11 3.47
CA ASP A 232 -19.26 2.49 2.20
C ASP A 232 -18.88 1.50 1.08
N VAL A 233 -17.61 1.08 1.04
CA VAL A 233 -17.12 0.10 0.06
C VAL A 233 -17.81 -1.25 0.25
N LEU A 234 -17.87 -1.76 1.48
CA LEU A 234 -18.52 -3.04 1.79
C LEU A 234 -20.03 -2.96 1.53
N GLN A 235 -20.68 -1.86 1.92
CA GLN A 235 -22.09 -1.61 1.65
C GLN A 235 -22.36 -1.59 0.14
N TYR A 236 -21.52 -0.94 -0.65
CA TYR A 236 -21.64 -0.90 -2.11
C TYR A 236 -21.61 -2.31 -2.71
N ILE A 237 -20.58 -3.10 -2.37
CA ILE A 237 -20.46 -4.48 -2.88
C ILE A 237 -21.66 -5.32 -2.46
N TYR A 238 -22.10 -5.21 -1.20
CA TYR A 238 -23.23 -5.95 -0.67
C TYR A 238 -24.56 -5.60 -1.37
N THR A 239 -24.80 -4.30 -1.58
CA THR A 239 -26.04 -3.78 -2.16
C THR A 239 -26.12 -4.06 -3.67
N TYR A 240 -25.06 -3.77 -4.40
CA TYR A 240 -25.05 -3.87 -5.87
C TYR A 240 -24.60 -5.24 -6.39
N LYS A 241 -24.22 -6.17 -5.49
CA LYS A 241 -23.81 -7.54 -5.81
C LYS A 241 -22.72 -7.63 -6.87
N ILE A 242 -21.79 -6.65 -6.88
CA ILE A 242 -20.71 -6.63 -7.86
C ILE A 242 -19.70 -7.76 -7.59
N PRO A 243 -19.09 -8.34 -8.64
CA PRO A 243 -18.05 -9.35 -8.49
C PRO A 243 -16.83 -8.80 -7.75
N TYR A 244 -16.25 -9.57 -6.85
CA TYR A 244 -14.99 -9.26 -6.13
C TYR A 244 -14.24 -10.56 -5.83
N ALA A 245 -13.01 -10.48 -5.39
CA ALA A 245 -12.18 -11.65 -5.05
C ALA A 245 -12.69 -12.34 -3.77
N LYS A 246 -13.82 -13.04 -3.89
CA LYS A 246 -14.53 -13.70 -2.79
C LYS A 246 -13.66 -14.75 -2.08
N ASP A 247 -12.80 -15.46 -2.81
CA ASP A 247 -11.89 -16.47 -2.26
C ASP A 247 -10.89 -15.89 -1.24
N VAL A 248 -10.64 -14.57 -1.29
CA VAL A 248 -9.78 -13.88 -0.34
C VAL A 248 -10.57 -13.18 0.76
N TYR A 249 -11.62 -12.43 0.37
CA TYR A 249 -12.40 -11.62 1.30
C TYR A 249 -13.50 -12.39 2.00
N GLY A 250 -13.89 -13.56 1.48
CA GLY A 250 -15.03 -14.32 1.96
C GLY A 250 -16.36 -13.64 1.61
N ASP A 251 -17.40 -13.96 2.37
CA ASP A 251 -18.70 -13.33 2.27
C ASP A 251 -18.74 -11.99 2.99
N ILE A 252 -19.51 -11.04 2.43
CA ILE A 252 -19.80 -9.77 3.13
C ILE A 252 -21.13 -9.96 3.87
N TYR A 253 -21.13 -9.65 5.16
CA TYR A 253 -22.29 -9.76 6.04
C TYR A 253 -22.44 -8.50 6.92
N ILE A 254 -23.61 -8.36 7.55
CA ILE A 254 -23.89 -7.30 8.52
C ILE A 254 -23.80 -7.93 9.92
N ASP A 255 -22.96 -7.38 10.79
CA ASP A 255 -22.84 -7.82 12.17
C ASP A 255 -23.99 -7.31 13.06
N GLU A 256 -24.07 -7.77 14.31
CA GLU A 256 -25.09 -7.40 15.29
C GLU A 256 -25.16 -5.89 15.57
N LYS A 257 -24.10 -5.13 15.25
CA LYS A 257 -24.02 -3.67 15.41
C LYS A 257 -24.37 -2.92 14.12
N GLY A 258 -24.88 -3.62 13.10
CA GLY A 258 -25.21 -3.04 11.80
C GLY A 258 -23.99 -2.67 10.95
N LYS A 259 -22.79 -3.24 11.23
CA LYS A 259 -21.57 -2.97 10.46
C LYS A 259 -21.33 -4.05 9.42
N TYR A 260 -20.97 -3.62 8.21
CA TYR A 260 -20.54 -4.52 7.15
C TYR A 260 -19.14 -5.08 7.46
N LYS A 261 -18.98 -6.39 7.32
CA LYS A 261 -17.72 -7.12 7.53
C LYS A 261 -17.51 -8.19 6.48
N THR A 262 -16.27 -8.68 6.39
CA THR A 262 -15.89 -9.81 5.56
C THR A 262 -15.59 -11.02 6.46
N THR A 263 -15.92 -12.23 5.99
CA THR A 263 -15.59 -13.47 6.70
C THR A 263 -14.11 -13.87 6.50
N GLY A 264 -13.46 -13.37 5.45
CA GLY A 264 -12.06 -13.62 5.12
C GLY A 264 -11.15 -12.44 5.50
N ALA A 265 -10.24 -12.08 4.59
CA ALA A 265 -9.31 -10.98 4.80
C ALA A 265 -10.04 -9.62 4.83
N GLU A 266 -9.72 -8.78 5.80
CA GLU A 266 -10.21 -7.39 5.82
C GLU A 266 -9.52 -6.55 4.73
N ARG A 267 -8.21 -6.76 4.58
CA ARG A 267 -7.37 -6.03 3.60
C ARG A 267 -6.40 -6.97 2.92
N THR A 268 -6.19 -6.73 1.64
CA THR A 268 -5.14 -7.39 0.87
C THR A 268 -4.02 -6.38 0.59
N GLY A 269 -2.81 -6.78 0.90
CA GLY A 269 -1.60 -6.03 0.61
C GLY A 269 -0.60 -6.94 -0.11
N CYS A 270 0.68 -6.55 -0.12
CA CYS A 270 1.74 -7.47 -0.50
C CYS A 270 1.84 -8.58 0.55
N VAL A 271 1.72 -9.86 0.14
CA VAL A 271 1.71 -11.03 1.06
C VAL A 271 2.95 -11.15 1.93
N PHE A 272 4.11 -10.65 1.47
CA PHE A 272 5.39 -10.69 2.18
C PHE A 272 5.77 -9.33 2.82
N CYS A 273 4.82 -8.41 3.00
CA CYS A 273 5.12 -7.08 3.53
C CYS A 273 5.36 -7.11 5.05
N MET A 274 6.53 -6.71 5.50
CA MET A 274 6.86 -6.57 6.93
C MET A 274 6.53 -5.19 7.51
N PHE A 275 6.13 -4.21 6.69
CA PHE A 275 5.73 -2.90 7.22
C PHE A 275 4.49 -3.01 8.09
N GLY A 276 4.61 -2.57 9.33
CA GLY A 276 3.53 -2.54 10.29
C GLY A 276 3.22 -3.89 10.96
N CYS A 277 3.85 -5.01 10.57
CA CYS A 277 3.55 -6.33 11.12
C CYS A 277 3.76 -6.43 12.65
N HIS A 278 4.71 -5.66 13.19
CA HIS A 278 4.98 -5.59 14.64
C HIS A 278 3.88 -4.89 15.46
N LEU A 279 2.90 -4.29 14.80
CA LEU A 279 1.73 -3.65 15.43
C LEU A 279 0.47 -4.51 15.34
N GLU A 280 0.53 -5.62 14.61
CA GLU A 280 -0.63 -6.51 14.44
C GLU A 280 -0.83 -7.39 15.66
N LYS A 281 -2.10 -7.60 16.01
CA LYS A 281 -2.50 -8.60 16.98
C LYS A 281 -2.35 -10.00 16.38
N GLU A 282 -2.08 -10.98 17.22
CA GLU A 282 -2.09 -12.39 16.80
C GLU A 282 -3.53 -12.92 16.66
N PRO A 283 -3.79 -13.75 15.63
CA PRO A 283 -2.87 -14.16 14.58
C PRO A 283 -2.60 -13.04 13.57
N ASN A 284 -1.31 -12.67 13.40
CA ASN A 284 -0.87 -11.67 12.45
C ASN A 284 -0.87 -12.19 11.00
N ARG A 285 -0.51 -11.32 10.05
CA ARG A 285 -0.53 -11.65 8.60
C ARG A 285 0.32 -12.87 8.23
N PHE A 286 1.46 -13.08 8.88
CA PHE A 286 2.33 -14.22 8.59
C PHE A 286 1.77 -15.52 9.17
N GLN A 287 1.22 -15.49 10.37
CA GLN A 287 0.52 -16.64 10.97
C GLN A 287 -0.72 -17.02 10.15
N LYS A 288 -1.50 -16.03 9.67
CA LYS A 288 -2.61 -16.26 8.74
C LYS A 288 -2.13 -16.86 7.42
N LEU A 289 -1.02 -16.35 6.86
CA LEU A 289 -0.44 -16.86 5.63
C LEU A 289 0.04 -18.32 5.78
N ALA A 290 0.55 -18.69 6.94
CA ALA A 290 0.96 -20.07 7.23
C ALA A 290 -0.20 -21.07 7.15
N VAL A 291 -1.41 -20.62 7.50
CA VAL A 291 -2.63 -21.46 7.45
C VAL A 291 -3.22 -21.47 6.04
N THR A 292 -3.36 -20.29 5.43
CA THR A 292 -4.08 -20.15 4.16
C THR A 292 -3.22 -20.51 2.94
N HIS A 293 -1.91 -20.20 2.97
CA HIS A 293 -0.98 -20.34 1.85
C HIS A 293 0.36 -20.91 2.29
N PRO A 294 0.43 -22.16 2.77
CA PRO A 294 1.64 -22.71 3.39
C PRO A 294 2.86 -22.73 2.44
N LYS A 295 2.67 -22.90 1.13
CA LYS A 295 3.77 -22.85 0.16
C LYS A 295 4.37 -21.43 0.05
N LEU A 296 3.54 -20.40 -0.01
CA LEU A 296 3.98 -19.00 -0.02
C LEU A 296 4.65 -18.63 1.30
N TYR A 297 4.07 -19.06 2.42
CA TYR A 297 4.64 -18.87 3.74
C TYR A 297 6.04 -19.48 3.83
N ASN A 298 6.21 -20.74 3.46
CA ASN A 298 7.51 -21.42 3.52
C ASN A 298 8.55 -20.71 2.66
N TYR A 299 8.21 -20.30 1.44
CA TYR A 299 9.10 -19.52 0.58
C TYR A 299 9.46 -18.16 1.20
N CYS A 300 8.51 -17.51 1.84
CA CYS A 300 8.70 -16.23 2.50
C CYS A 300 9.67 -16.33 3.70
N ILE A 301 9.42 -17.32 4.58
CA ILE A 301 10.07 -17.41 5.89
C ILE A 301 11.43 -18.08 5.82
N ASN A 302 11.56 -19.16 5.03
CA ASN A 302 12.78 -19.96 4.97
C ASN A 302 13.92 -19.21 4.26
N GLY A 303 15.14 -19.72 4.45
CA GLY A 303 16.34 -19.16 3.84
C GLY A 303 16.97 -18.03 4.65
N GLY A 304 17.69 -17.17 3.96
CA GLY A 304 18.37 -16.03 4.58
C GLY A 304 19.74 -16.38 5.14
N ASN A 305 20.36 -17.47 4.68
CA ASN A 305 21.73 -17.83 5.00
C ASN A 305 22.64 -17.31 3.89
N ASP A 306 23.53 -16.43 4.27
CA ASP A 306 24.66 -16.01 3.44
C ASP A 306 25.96 -16.36 4.15
N ASP A 307 26.88 -16.95 3.43
CA ASP A 307 28.21 -17.32 3.92
C ASP A 307 29.06 -16.07 4.27
N SER A 308 28.65 -14.89 3.79
CA SER A 308 29.30 -13.59 4.12
C SER A 308 28.90 -13.00 5.48
N GLY A 309 27.95 -13.61 6.19
CA GLY A 309 27.40 -13.10 7.45
C GLY A 309 26.30 -12.02 7.28
N VAL A 310 25.98 -11.64 6.04
CA VAL A 310 24.85 -10.76 5.71
C VAL A 310 23.64 -11.60 5.31
N TRP A 311 22.51 -11.40 5.98
CA TRP A 311 21.32 -12.17 5.65
C TRP A 311 20.67 -11.68 4.34
N MET A 312 20.57 -12.59 3.38
CA MET A 312 19.97 -12.37 2.06
C MET A 312 19.13 -13.58 1.63
N PRO A 313 18.21 -13.43 0.66
CA PRO A 313 17.52 -14.56 0.06
C PRO A 313 18.50 -15.62 -0.47
N ASP A 314 18.18 -16.90 -0.25
CA ASP A 314 18.95 -18.04 -0.75
C ASP A 314 18.06 -19.03 -1.52
N ASN A 315 18.59 -20.21 -1.89
CA ASN A 315 17.84 -21.23 -2.62
C ASN A 315 16.64 -21.83 -1.85
N LYS A 316 16.56 -21.64 -0.52
CA LYS A 316 15.48 -22.11 0.33
C LYS A 316 14.34 -21.10 0.45
N GLY A 317 14.60 -19.80 0.22
CA GLY A 317 13.57 -18.77 0.30
C GLY A 317 14.09 -17.35 0.49
N LEU A 318 13.20 -16.48 0.96
CA LEU A 318 13.47 -15.05 1.11
C LEU A 318 14.15 -14.68 2.43
N GLY A 319 14.16 -15.58 3.44
CA GLY A 319 14.80 -15.34 4.73
C GLY A 319 14.07 -14.38 5.66
N LEU A 320 12.78 -14.08 5.40
CA LEU A 320 12.03 -13.15 6.25
C LEU A 320 11.87 -13.64 7.68
N GLY A 321 11.87 -14.97 7.92
CA GLY A 321 11.75 -15.53 9.26
C GLY A 321 12.84 -15.03 10.21
N LYS A 322 14.11 -15.05 9.77
CA LYS A 322 15.22 -14.51 10.57
C LYS A 322 15.07 -13.01 10.86
N VAL A 323 14.61 -12.25 9.87
CA VAL A 323 14.39 -10.82 10.01
C VAL A 323 13.25 -10.54 10.99
N LEU A 324 12.16 -11.33 10.93
CA LEU A 324 11.03 -11.23 11.86
C LEU A 324 11.44 -11.57 13.29
N ASP A 325 12.24 -12.64 13.49
CA ASP A 325 12.82 -12.97 14.79
C ASP A 325 13.68 -11.80 15.33
N TYR A 326 14.52 -11.20 14.49
CA TYR A 326 15.39 -10.07 14.88
C TYR A 326 14.60 -8.82 15.32
N ILE A 327 13.44 -8.57 14.70
CA ILE A 327 12.57 -7.44 15.08
C ILE A 327 11.49 -7.81 16.11
N GLY A 328 11.53 -9.03 16.66
CA GLY A 328 10.63 -9.48 17.73
C GLY A 328 9.19 -9.74 17.29
N VAL A 329 8.97 -10.19 16.04
CA VAL A 329 7.64 -10.51 15.52
C VAL A 329 7.45 -12.03 15.46
N ASN A 330 6.49 -12.56 16.25
CA ASN A 330 6.12 -13.96 16.16
C ASN A 330 5.36 -14.21 14.85
N TYR A 331 5.92 -15.07 14.00
CA TYR A 331 5.32 -15.46 12.72
C TYR A 331 4.94 -16.93 12.66
N ARG A 332 5.31 -17.70 13.70
CA ARG A 332 5.09 -19.14 13.77
C ARG A 332 3.61 -19.43 14.00
N ARG A 333 3.16 -20.51 13.41
CA ARG A 333 1.83 -21.06 13.67
C ARG A 333 1.82 -21.59 15.12
N ASN A 334 0.86 -21.11 15.91
CA ASN A 334 0.56 -21.71 17.22
C ASN A 334 -0.15 -23.05 17.02
#